data_1d9b8695428da71256ada3cde32c4a52
#
_entry.id   1d9b8695428da71256ada3cde32c4a52
#
_cell.length_a   1.000
_cell.length_b   1.000
_cell.length_c   1.000
_cell.angle_alpha   90.00
_cell.angle_beta   90.00
_cell.angle_gamma   90.00
#
_symmetry.space_group_name_H-M   'P 1'
#
loop_
_entity.id
_entity.type
_entity.pdbx_description
1 polymer ?
#
loop_
_entity_poly.entity_id
_entity_poly.type
_entity_poly.pdbx_seq_one_letter_code
_entity_poly.pdbx_strand_id
1 'polypeptide(L)'
;LGYEFIRDNGGYSAPLYYRGFKKSLCTSLNHVVCHGIPSKDRILEEGDALNVDVTAIINEHYGDTSRMFCVGKTSIKLNNLINATYESMMRGIKILKPGIKLGDIGHEIQSYVEEKGFSVVRDFCGHGISTTFHEPPNILHYGNKNTGMEIKPGMTFTIEPMINSGAFGVKILNDGWT
;
A
#
# COMPACT_ATOMS: atom_id res chain seq x y z
N LEU A 1 -0.80 20.32 -6.14
CA LEU A 1 -0.52 19.55 -7.34
C LEU A 1 -1.41 18.30 -7.43
N GLY A 2 -1.32 17.30 -6.52
CA GLY A 2 -2.14 16.07 -6.61
C GLY A 2 -3.63 16.34 -6.49
N TYR A 3 -4.06 17.16 -5.54
CA TYR A 3 -5.47 17.59 -5.40
C TYR A 3 -6.00 18.26 -6.67
N GLU A 4 -5.26 19.19 -7.21
CA GLU A 4 -5.65 19.93 -8.42
C GLU A 4 -5.75 18.98 -9.62
N PHE A 5 -4.79 18.08 -9.77
CA PHE A 5 -4.80 17.10 -10.84
C PHE A 5 -6.04 16.19 -10.79
N ILE A 6 -6.37 15.65 -9.61
CA ILE A 6 -7.56 14.81 -9.43
C ILE A 6 -8.83 15.60 -9.76
N ARG A 7 -8.97 16.82 -9.22
CA ARG A 7 -10.12 17.71 -9.45
C ARG A 7 -10.27 18.07 -10.93
N ASP A 8 -9.17 18.47 -11.58
CA ASP A 8 -9.19 18.92 -12.96
C ASP A 8 -9.50 17.77 -13.97
N ASN A 9 -9.37 16.53 -13.50
CA ASN A 9 -9.80 15.33 -14.22
C ASN A 9 -11.17 14.80 -13.74
N GLY A 10 -11.96 15.61 -13.05
CA GLY A 10 -13.34 15.28 -12.66
C GLY A 10 -13.47 14.36 -11.46
N GLY A 11 -12.41 14.16 -10.70
CA GLY A 11 -12.39 13.31 -9.53
C GLY A 11 -12.38 14.06 -8.20
N TYR A 12 -12.50 13.30 -7.13
CA TYR A 12 -12.31 13.74 -5.75
C TYR A 12 -11.18 12.96 -5.10
N SER A 13 -10.45 13.61 -4.22
CA SER A 13 -9.41 12.97 -3.44
C SER A 13 -10.02 12.24 -2.25
N ALA A 14 -9.98 10.91 -2.25
CA ALA A 14 -10.61 10.09 -1.23
C ALA A 14 -10.05 10.27 0.18
N PRO A 15 -8.72 10.42 0.39
CA PRO A 15 -8.16 10.63 1.73
C PRO A 15 -8.57 11.95 2.37
N LEU A 16 -8.91 12.98 1.56
CA LEU A 16 -9.16 14.31 2.09
C LEU A 16 -10.38 14.32 3.02
N TYR A 17 -10.14 14.62 4.29
CA TYR A 17 -11.09 14.59 5.40
C TYR A 17 -11.59 13.19 5.82
N TYR A 18 -11.10 12.12 5.17
CA TYR A 18 -11.42 10.77 5.60
C TYR A 18 -10.88 10.51 7.00
N ARG A 19 -11.79 10.21 7.94
CA ARG A 19 -11.46 10.01 9.38
C ARG A 19 -10.54 11.08 9.98
N GLY A 20 -10.64 12.33 9.47
CA GLY A 20 -9.85 13.46 9.97
C GLY A 20 -8.50 13.67 9.26
N PHE A 21 -8.13 12.87 8.28
CA PHE A 21 -6.93 13.10 7.46
C PHE A 21 -7.08 14.38 6.64
N LYS A 22 -6.08 15.28 6.69
CA LYS A 22 -6.22 16.66 6.18
C LYS A 22 -5.56 16.90 4.83
N LYS A 23 -5.11 15.84 4.16
CA LYS A 23 -4.38 15.95 2.90
C LYS A 23 -5.05 15.12 1.81
N SER A 24 -4.71 15.40 0.56
CA SER A 24 -5.35 14.80 -0.61
C SER A 24 -4.72 13.48 -1.08
N LEU A 25 -3.59 13.12 -0.52
CA LEU A 25 -2.84 11.89 -0.78
C LEU A 25 -1.88 11.64 0.38
N CYS A 26 -1.28 10.46 0.46
CA CYS A 26 -0.25 10.16 1.44
C CYS A 26 1.14 10.22 0.81
N THR A 27 2.13 10.67 1.61
CA THR A 27 3.55 10.69 1.24
C THR A 27 4.36 10.07 2.36
N SER A 28 4.72 8.80 2.21
CA SER A 28 5.42 8.05 3.25
C SER A 28 6.91 7.97 2.92
N LEU A 29 7.73 8.67 3.72
CA LEU A 29 9.15 8.86 3.46
C LEU A 29 9.99 7.91 4.32
N ASN A 30 10.90 7.17 3.68
CA ASN A 30 11.89 6.31 4.34
C ASN A 30 11.28 5.29 5.32
N HIS A 31 11.35 5.56 6.61
CA HIS A 31 10.86 4.69 7.69
C HIS A 31 9.35 4.79 7.94
N VAL A 32 8.68 5.74 7.32
CA VAL A 32 7.21 5.87 7.39
C VAL A 32 6.60 4.77 6.55
N VAL A 33 5.90 3.83 7.20
CA VAL A 33 5.39 2.62 6.55
C VAL A 33 4.23 2.93 5.61
N CYS A 34 3.27 3.74 6.08
CA CYS A 34 2.11 4.19 5.29
C CYS A 34 1.51 5.45 5.92
N HIS A 35 0.50 6.03 5.27
CA HIS A 35 -0.31 7.15 5.70
C HIS A 35 0.47 8.43 6.04
N GLY A 36 1.72 8.56 5.57
CA GLY A 36 2.54 9.74 5.82
C GLY A 36 1.83 11.03 5.37
N ILE A 37 1.82 12.03 6.26
CA ILE A 37 1.11 13.30 6.04
C ILE A 37 2.00 14.23 5.20
N PRO A 38 1.59 14.63 3.99
CA PRO A 38 2.34 15.59 3.18
C PRO A 38 2.61 16.90 3.92
N SER A 39 3.88 17.32 3.97
CA SER A 39 4.32 18.58 4.59
C SER A 39 5.24 19.34 3.64
N LYS A 40 5.04 20.66 3.54
CA LYS A 40 5.95 21.56 2.81
C LYS A 40 7.29 21.77 3.53
N ASP A 41 7.34 21.44 4.83
CA ASP A 41 8.51 21.62 5.68
C ASP A 41 9.46 20.41 5.58
N ARG A 42 9.00 19.31 4.96
CA ARG A 42 9.81 18.13 4.68
C ARG A 42 10.31 18.17 3.22
N ILE A 43 11.52 18.62 3.05
CA ILE A 43 12.20 18.66 1.75
C ILE A 43 12.83 17.28 1.49
N LEU A 44 12.67 16.78 0.29
CA LEU A 44 13.29 15.53 -0.15
C LEU A 44 14.79 15.73 -0.39
N GLU A 45 15.58 14.77 0.02
CA GLU A 45 17.04 14.77 -0.10
C GLU A 45 17.51 13.58 -0.96
N GLU A 46 18.70 13.69 -1.53
CA GLU A 46 19.29 12.56 -2.27
C GLU A 46 19.46 11.34 -1.35
N GLY A 47 19.02 10.20 -1.85
CA GLY A 47 18.98 8.94 -1.09
C GLY A 47 17.65 8.62 -0.45
N ASP A 48 16.69 9.55 -0.44
CA ASP A 48 15.35 9.32 0.09
C ASP A 48 14.57 8.35 -0.80
N ALA A 49 13.72 7.54 -0.15
CA ALA A 49 12.67 6.77 -0.80
C ALA A 49 11.30 7.27 -0.35
N LEU A 50 10.44 7.56 -1.29
CA LEU A 50 9.10 8.10 -1.06
C LEU A 50 8.06 7.17 -1.65
N ASN A 51 7.13 6.70 -0.82
CA ASN A 51 5.87 6.15 -1.30
C ASN A 51 4.88 7.30 -1.51
N VAL A 52 4.31 7.40 -2.68
CA VAL A 52 3.18 8.29 -2.99
C VAL A 52 1.96 7.41 -3.20
N ASP A 53 0.95 7.61 -2.35
CA ASP A 53 -0.27 6.83 -2.33
C ASP A 53 -1.47 7.74 -2.62
N VAL A 54 -2.20 7.38 -3.65
CA VAL A 54 -3.26 8.20 -4.23
C VAL A 54 -4.52 7.39 -4.38
N THR A 55 -5.57 7.82 -3.68
CA THR A 55 -6.92 7.29 -3.90
C THR A 55 -7.82 8.39 -4.45
N ALA A 56 -8.41 8.14 -5.59
CA ALA A 56 -9.34 9.05 -6.25
C ALA A 56 -10.74 8.45 -6.34
N ILE A 57 -11.75 9.30 -6.30
CA ILE A 57 -13.14 8.95 -6.53
C ILE A 57 -13.56 9.52 -7.87
N ILE A 58 -13.99 8.67 -8.81
CA ILE A 58 -14.51 9.09 -10.12
C ILE A 58 -15.82 8.33 -10.36
N ASN A 59 -16.89 9.06 -10.68
CA ASN A 59 -18.21 8.46 -10.86
C ASN A 59 -18.62 7.55 -9.70
N GLU A 60 -18.42 8.01 -8.47
CA GLU A 60 -18.73 7.32 -7.22
C GLU A 60 -17.90 6.04 -6.95
N HIS A 61 -16.92 5.72 -7.79
CA HIS A 61 -16.03 4.58 -7.60
C HIS A 61 -14.65 5.04 -7.14
N TYR A 62 -14.08 4.27 -6.22
CA TYR A 62 -12.75 4.49 -5.67
C TYR A 62 -11.71 3.74 -6.49
N GLY A 63 -10.62 4.41 -6.80
CA GLY A 63 -9.42 3.82 -7.39
C GLY A 63 -8.22 4.17 -6.52
N ASP A 64 -7.52 3.14 -6.04
CA ASP A 64 -6.42 3.24 -5.08
C ASP A 64 -5.15 2.70 -5.69
N THR A 65 -4.07 3.49 -5.64
CA THR A 65 -2.78 3.11 -6.19
C THR A 65 -1.64 3.81 -5.48
N SER A 66 -0.55 3.08 -5.24
CA SER A 66 0.66 3.68 -4.70
C SER A 66 1.91 3.28 -5.47
N ARG A 67 2.94 4.12 -5.38
CA ARG A 67 4.23 3.87 -6.02
C ARG A 67 5.39 4.41 -5.21
N MET A 68 6.48 3.64 -5.21
CA MET A 68 7.76 4.07 -4.65
C MET A 68 8.56 4.91 -5.66
N PHE A 69 9.15 5.99 -5.17
CA PHE A 69 10.08 6.85 -5.91
C PHE A 69 11.38 6.98 -5.12
N CYS A 70 12.50 6.95 -5.82
CA CYS A 70 13.82 7.22 -5.25
C CYS A 70 14.27 8.61 -5.65
N VAL A 71 14.82 9.36 -4.71
CA VAL A 71 15.40 10.68 -4.96
C VAL A 71 16.90 10.51 -5.20
N GLY A 72 17.33 10.73 -6.42
CA GLY A 72 18.72 10.52 -6.80
C GLY A 72 19.20 9.09 -6.58
N LYS A 73 20.42 8.92 -6.06
CA LYS A 73 21.05 7.61 -5.84
C LYS A 73 20.76 7.09 -4.44
N THR A 74 20.03 5.99 -4.35
CA THR A 74 19.72 5.31 -3.10
C THR A 74 20.68 4.16 -2.78
N SER A 75 20.69 3.69 -1.54
CA SER A 75 21.52 2.57 -1.12
C SER A 75 21.07 1.23 -1.76
N ILE A 76 22.03 0.32 -1.94
CA ILE A 76 21.73 -1.03 -2.46
C ILE A 76 20.68 -1.73 -1.58
N LYS A 77 20.79 -1.59 -0.26
CA LYS A 77 19.83 -2.19 0.69
C LYS A 77 18.41 -1.67 0.46
N LEU A 78 18.25 -0.37 0.25
CA LEU A 78 16.96 0.27 0.00
C LEU A 78 16.38 -0.16 -1.35
N ASN A 79 17.21 -0.20 -2.39
CA ASN A 79 16.79 -0.69 -3.71
C ASN A 79 16.32 -2.15 -3.65
N ASN A 80 17.03 -2.99 -2.91
CA ASN A 80 16.63 -4.39 -2.72
C ASN A 80 15.29 -4.52 -2.00
N LEU A 81 15.03 -3.69 -0.98
CA LEU A 81 13.74 -3.65 -0.29
C LEU A 81 12.61 -3.24 -1.23
N ILE A 82 12.79 -2.14 -1.97
CA ILE A 82 11.79 -1.63 -2.93
C ILE A 82 11.48 -2.68 -4.00
N ASN A 83 12.51 -3.28 -4.59
CA ASN A 83 12.35 -4.30 -5.61
C ASN A 83 11.67 -5.57 -5.06
N ALA A 84 12.04 -6.02 -3.86
CA ALA A 84 11.42 -7.17 -3.23
C ALA A 84 9.94 -6.90 -2.89
N THR A 85 9.60 -5.69 -2.43
CA THR A 85 8.22 -5.28 -2.18
C THR A 85 7.40 -5.32 -3.46
N TYR A 86 7.89 -4.70 -4.53
CA TYR A 86 7.21 -4.68 -5.83
C TYR A 86 7.02 -6.10 -6.40
N GLU A 87 8.09 -6.90 -6.40
CA GLU A 87 8.03 -8.27 -6.91
C GLU A 87 7.07 -9.14 -6.09
N SER A 88 7.04 -8.97 -4.76
CA SER A 88 6.11 -9.70 -3.89
C SER A 88 4.65 -9.37 -4.21
N MET A 89 4.35 -8.09 -4.43
CA MET A 89 3.03 -7.64 -4.86
C MET A 89 2.65 -8.27 -6.21
N MET A 90 3.54 -8.21 -7.19
CA MET A 90 3.31 -8.80 -8.52
C MET A 90 3.12 -10.31 -8.48
N ARG A 91 3.79 -11.02 -7.56
CA ARG A 91 3.57 -12.45 -7.33
C ARG A 91 2.18 -12.72 -6.76
N GLY A 92 1.75 -11.94 -5.76
CA GLY A 92 0.38 -12.00 -5.23
C GLY A 92 -0.68 -11.76 -6.31
N ILE A 93 -0.46 -10.79 -7.20
CA ILE A 93 -1.36 -10.50 -8.33
C ILE A 93 -1.35 -11.66 -9.34
N LYS A 94 -0.20 -12.21 -9.67
CA LYS A 94 -0.03 -13.24 -10.71
C LYS A 94 -0.78 -14.54 -10.42
N ILE A 95 -0.94 -14.89 -9.15
CA ILE A 95 -1.67 -16.10 -8.77
C ILE A 95 -3.19 -15.94 -8.80
N LEU A 96 -3.70 -14.71 -8.98
CA LEU A 96 -5.14 -14.44 -8.94
C LEU A 96 -5.90 -15.19 -10.02
N LYS A 97 -6.87 -15.98 -9.58
CA LYS A 97 -7.86 -16.64 -10.42
C LYS A 97 -9.05 -17.03 -9.55
N PRO A 98 -10.24 -17.20 -10.10
CA PRO A 98 -11.37 -17.74 -9.36
C PRO A 98 -11.03 -19.07 -8.69
N GLY A 99 -11.46 -19.24 -7.45
CA GLY A 99 -11.29 -20.47 -6.67
C GLY A 99 -10.06 -20.51 -5.77
N ILE A 100 -9.09 -19.58 -5.89
CA ILE A 100 -8.05 -19.47 -4.87
C ILE A 100 -8.59 -18.75 -3.64
N LYS A 101 -7.91 -18.91 -2.52
CA LYS A 101 -8.30 -18.24 -1.26
C LYS A 101 -7.40 -17.04 -0.96
N LEU A 102 -7.92 -16.08 -0.21
CA LEU A 102 -7.19 -14.86 0.15
C LEU A 102 -5.85 -15.16 0.85
N GLY A 103 -5.80 -16.22 1.67
CA GLY A 103 -4.56 -16.66 2.31
C GLY A 103 -3.47 -17.12 1.34
N ASP A 104 -3.83 -17.52 0.12
CA ASP A 104 -2.84 -17.86 -0.90
C ASP A 104 -2.04 -16.63 -1.35
N ILE A 105 -2.71 -15.46 -1.45
CA ILE A 105 -2.06 -14.17 -1.74
C ILE A 105 -1.07 -13.83 -0.64
N GLY A 106 -1.53 -13.85 0.61
CA GLY A 106 -0.69 -13.53 1.76
C GLY A 106 0.51 -14.47 1.89
N HIS A 107 0.29 -15.76 1.69
CA HIS A 107 1.36 -16.77 1.72
C HIS A 107 2.42 -16.51 0.63
N GLU A 108 2.01 -16.24 -0.60
CA GLU A 108 2.93 -15.99 -1.71
C GLU A 108 3.80 -14.74 -1.46
N ILE A 109 3.19 -13.66 -0.98
CA ILE A 109 3.88 -12.43 -0.63
C ILE A 109 4.86 -12.67 0.52
N GLN A 110 4.37 -13.22 1.63
CA GLN A 110 5.17 -13.45 2.83
C GLN A 110 6.36 -14.37 2.56
N SER A 111 6.12 -15.51 1.93
CA SER A 111 7.19 -16.49 1.66
C SER A 111 8.32 -15.88 0.85
N TYR A 112 7.99 -15.09 -0.16
CA TYR A 112 8.99 -14.45 -1.01
C TYR A 112 9.82 -13.39 -0.26
N VAL A 113 9.17 -12.50 0.51
CA VAL A 113 9.91 -11.43 1.19
C VAL A 113 10.73 -11.95 2.37
N GLU A 114 10.24 -12.95 3.10
CA GLU A 114 10.98 -13.59 4.20
C GLU A 114 12.20 -14.36 3.68
N GLU A 115 12.11 -15.01 2.52
CA GLU A 115 13.27 -15.62 1.83
C GLU A 115 14.35 -14.57 1.51
N LYS A 116 13.96 -13.33 1.24
CA LYS A 116 14.89 -12.20 0.99
C LYS A 116 15.40 -11.52 2.27
N GLY A 117 15.00 -12.01 3.44
CA GLY A 117 15.40 -11.45 4.74
C GLY A 117 14.64 -10.21 5.16
N PHE A 118 13.45 -9.97 4.59
CA PHE A 118 12.54 -8.88 4.93
C PHE A 118 11.34 -9.42 5.73
N SER A 119 10.49 -8.53 6.24
CA SER A 119 9.29 -8.92 6.98
C SER A 119 8.05 -8.17 6.52
N VAL A 120 6.90 -8.85 6.58
CA VAL A 120 5.60 -8.27 6.24
C VAL A 120 4.98 -7.59 7.45
N VAL A 121 4.61 -6.32 7.33
CA VAL A 121 3.83 -5.60 8.34
C VAL A 121 2.47 -6.26 8.53
N ARG A 122 1.99 -6.38 9.78
CA ARG A 122 0.77 -7.11 10.12
C ARG A 122 -0.36 -6.23 10.64
N ASP A 123 -0.06 -4.96 10.92
CA ASP A 123 -1.01 -3.99 11.49
C ASP A 123 -1.96 -3.42 10.44
N PHE A 124 -1.62 -3.54 9.18
CA PHE A 124 -2.38 -3.05 8.02
C PHE A 124 -2.54 -4.15 6.99
N CYS A 125 -3.51 -3.96 6.09
CA CYS A 125 -3.81 -4.92 5.02
C CYS A 125 -4.42 -4.19 3.82
N GLY A 126 -4.49 -4.86 2.69
CA GLY A 126 -5.36 -4.45 1.60
C GLY A 126 -6.82 -4.70 1.93
N HIS A 127 -7.72 -4.23 1.11
CA HIS A 127 -9.16 -4.21 1.38
C HIS A 127 -9.99 -4.31 0.11
N GLY A 128 -11.24 -4.72 0.26
CA GLY A 128 -12.24 -4.54 -0.80
C GLY A 128 -12.42 -3.05 -1.10
N ILE A 129 -12.66 -2.73 -2.38
CA ILE A 129 -12.82 -1.35 -2.83
C ILE A 129 -13.82 -1.31 -4.00
N SER A 130 -14.79 -0.39 -3.94
CA SER A 130 -15.78 -0.21 -5.00
C SER A 130 -16.38 1.20 -4.97
N THR A 131 -17.64 1.34 -4.54
CA THR A 131 -18.29 2.60 -4.17
C THR A 131 -18.09 2.94 -2.68
N THR A 132 -17.31 2.14 -1.99
CA THR A 132 -16.85 2.35 -0.61
C THR A 132 -15.34 2.29 -0.58
N PHE A 133 -14.70 3.20 0.15
CA PHE A 133 -13.23 3.28 0.20
C PHE A 133 -12.61 1.99 0.77
N HIS A 134 -13.06 1.60 1.95
CA HIS A 134 -12.60 0.38 2.61
C HIS A 134 -13.82 -0.49 2.94
N GLU A 135 -13.89 -1.65 2.36
CA GLU A 135 -14.93 -2.63 2.62
C GLU A 135 -14.36 -4.05 2.69
N PRO A 136 -15.08 -5.02 3.23
CA PRO A 136 -14.65 -6.42 3.17
C PRO A 136 -14.49 -6.92 1.73
N PRO A 137 -13.57 -7.88 1.53
CA PRO A 137 -12.75 -8.56 2.53
C PRO A 137 -11.43 -7.84 2.86
N ASN A 138 -10.85 -8.12 4.03
CA ASN A 138 -9.47 -7.76 4.30
C ASN A 138 -8.51 -8.66 3.52
N ILE A 139 -7.53 -8.07 2.85
CA ILE A 139 -6.52 -8.76 2.05
C ILE A 139 -5.20 -8.75 2.83
N LEU A 140 -4.98 -9.78 3.63
CA LEU A 140 -3.73 -9.89 4.39
C LEU A 140 -2.57 -10.23 3.45
N HIS A 141 -1.43 -9.60 3.67
CA HIS A 141 -0.21 -9.85 2.89
C HIS A 141 0.70 -10.92 3.55
N TYR A 142 0.13 -11.65 4.48
CA TYR A 142 0.73 -12.80 5.18
C TYR A 142 -0.35 -13.85 5.46
N GLY A 143 0.05 -15.08 5.73
CA GLY A 143 -0.90 -16.15 6.08
C GLY A 143 -0.51 -17.51 5.53
N ASN A 144 -1.48 -18.42 5.60
CA ASN A 144 -1.32 -19.81 5.19
C ASN A 144 -2.09 -20.10 3.90
N LYS A 145 -1.53 -20.99 3.08
CA LYS A 145 -2.22 -21.50 1.88
C LYS A 145 -3.57 -22.12 2.23
N ASN A 146 -4.50 -21.99 1.29
CA ASN A 146 -5.85 -22.57 1.37
C ASN A 146 -6.70 -22.05 2.54
N THR A 147 -6.41 -20.84 3.07
CA THR A 147 -7.18 -20.22 4.15
C THR A 147 -7.91 -18.95 3.68
N GLY A 148 -8.92 -18.56 4.44
CA GLY A 148 -9.71 -17.37 4.16
C GLY A 148 -10.81 -17.56 3.12
N MET A 149 -11.36 -16.44 2.66
CA MET A 149 -12.44 -16.40 1.68
C MET A 149 -11.94 -16.82 0.30
N GLU A 150 -12.79 -17.52 -0.44
CA GLU A 150 -12.55 -17.85 -1.84
C GLU A 150 -12.76 -16.64 -2.75
N ILE A 151 -11.84 -16.40 -3.66
CA ILE A 151 -11.94 -15.33 -4.66
C ILE A 151 -12.94 -15.71 -5.75
N LYS A 152 -13.88 -14.80 -6.01
CA LYS A 152 -14.92 -14.95 -7.02
C LYS A 152 -14.81 -13.88 -8.11
N PRO A 153 -15.28 -14.16 -9.32
CA PRO A 153 -15.37 -13.14 -10.37
C PRO A 153 -16.20 -11.94 -9.90
N GLY A 154 -15.75 -10.74 -10.26
CA GLY A 154 -16.39 -9.48 -9.90
C GLY A 154 -15.92 -8.87 -8.57
N MET A 155 -15.10 -9.55 -7.80
CA MET A 155 -14.45 -8.95 -6.64
C MET A 155 -13.41 -7.91 -7.06
N THR A 156 -13.43 -6.76 -6.41
CA THR A 156 -12.42 -5.69 -6.52
C THR A 156 -11.80 -5.45 -5.16
N PHE A 157 -10.47 -5.39 -5.10
CA PHE A 157 -9.72 -5.20 -3.85
C PHE A 157 -8.30 -4.71 -4.13
N THR A 158 -7.64 -4.17 -3.11
CA THR A 158 -6.24 -3.74 -3.18
C THR A 158 -5.28 -4.87 -2.77
N ILE A 159 -4.08 -4.86 -3.35
CA ILE A 159 -2.91 -5.63 -2.90
C ILE A 159 -1.77 -4.63 -2.74
N GLU A 160 -1.41 -4.35 -1.51
CA GLU A 160 -0.55 -3.23 -1.12
C GLU A 160 0.42 -3.62 0.01
N PRO A 161 1.31 -4.60 -0.22
CA PRO A 161 2.16 -5.11 0.85
C PRO A 161 3.11 -4.05 1.40
N MET A 162 3.13 -3.90 2.71
CA MET A 162 4.07 -3.08 3.44
C MET A 162 5.18 -3.98 3.98
N ILE A 163 6.42 -3.72 3.55
CA ILE A 163 7.57 -4.60 3.81
C ILE A 163 8.65 -3.83 4.56
N ASN A 164 9.10 -4.37 5.68
CA ASN A 164 10.16 -3.81 6.51
C ASN A 164 11.49 -4.52 6.27
N SER A 165 12.58 -3.76 6.34
CA SER A 165 13.94 -4.30 6.32
C SER A 165 14.40 -4.88 7.68
N GLY A 166 13.58 -4.74 8.71
CA GLY A 166 13.77 -5.25 10.07
C GLY A 166 12.57 -6.09 10.51
N ALA A 167 12.20 -6.00 11.79
CA ALA A 167 11.01 -6.67 12.30
C ALA A 167 9.72 -6.11 11.71
N PHE A 168 8.66 -6.90 11.72
CA PHE A 168 7.36 -6.54 11.14
C PHE A 168 6.58 -5.50 11.94
N GLY A 169 6.94 -5.26 13.20
CA GLY A 169 6.23 -4.34 14.07
C GLY A 169 6.36 -2.88 13.63
N VAL A 170 5.30 -2.11 13.87
CA VAL A 170 5.22 -0.68 13.59
C VAL A 170 4.83 0.09 14.85
N LYS A 171 5.02 1.39 14.82
CA LYS A 171 4.60 2.30 15.88
C LYS A 171 3.84 3.46 15.24
N ILE A 172 2.63 3.70 15.72
CA ILE A 172 1.84 4.86 15.29
C ILE A 172 2.32 6.08 16.08
N LEU A 173 2.62 7.16 15.38
CA LEU A 173 3.03 8.42 15.97
C LEU A 173 1.85 9.19 16.57
N ASN A 174 2.15 10.26 17.32
CA ASN A 174 1.13 11.06 18.01
C ASN A 174 0.17 11.81 17.05
N ASP A 175 0.48 11.89 15.78
CA ASP A 175 -0.42 12.42 14.75
C ASP A 175 -1.58 11.47 14.40
N GLY A 176 -1.51 10.22 14.85
CA GLY A 176 -2.52 9.18 14.67
C GLY A 176 -2.55 8.54 13.29
N TRP A 177 -1.62 8.92 12.39
CA TRP A 177 -1.56 8.46 11.00
C TRP A 177 -0.19 7.90 10.58
N THR A 178 0.87 8.59 10.95
CA THR A 178 2.24 8.25 10.53
C THR A 178 2.81 7.08 11.33
#